data_76803e86085451bc6516a471b06fa6d6
#
_entry.id   76803e86085451bc6516a471b06fa6d6
#
_cell.length_a   1.000
_cell.length_b   1.000
_cell.length_c   1.000
_cell.angle_alpha   90.00
_cell.angle_beta   90.00
_cell.angle_gamma   90.00
#
_symmetry.space_group_name_H-M   'P 1'
#
loop_
_entity.id
_entity.type
_entity.pdbx_description
1 polymer ?
#
loop_
_entity_poly.entity_id
_entity_poly.type
_entity_poly.pdbx_seq_one_letter_code
_entity_poly.pdbx_strand_id
1 'polypeptide(L)'
;MRKKTLLMLLFSAIFMTSFSQKNGKKYSIRTVAFYNLENLFDTINDVTKNDEASPIMELKSNKSKVYWDKIDKLSSTIAKIGLNKTNTSPAIIGVSEVENLNVLEDLIASKHLAKNNYGIIHYDSPDKRGIDVALLYQKKYFNPIYHEAFNPK
;
A
#
# COMPACT_ATOMS: atom_id res chain seq x y z
N MET A 1 11.17 -69.93 -9.30
CA MET A 1 10.07 -68.98 -9.49
C MET A 1 9.80 -68.06 -8.30
N ARG A 2 9.82 -68.52 -7.07
CA ARG A 2 9.50 -67.70 -5.85
C ARG A 2 10.42 -66.47 -5.61
N LYS A 3 11.73 -66.57 -5.89
CA LYS A 3 12.69 -65.43 -5.70
C LYS A 3 12.47 -64.28 -6.66
N LYS A 4 12.10 -64.56 -7.93
CA LYS A 4 11.85 -63.53 -8.94
C LYS A 4 10.55 -62.78 -8.68
N THR A 5 9.54 -63.44 -8.17
CA THR A 5 8.23 -62.85 -7.79
C THR A 5 8.38 -61.95 -6.56
N LEU A 6 9.20 -62.34 -5.57
CA LEU A 6 9.48 -61.54 -4.37
C LEU A 6 10.26 -60.26 -4.71
N LEU A 7 11.21 -60.33 -5.66
CA LEU A 7 12.00 -59.17 -6.13
C LEU A 7 11.11 -58.17 -6.89
N MET A 8 10.13 -58.65 -7.67
CA MET A 8 9.18 -57.81 -8.40
C MET A 8 8.23 -57.09 -7.49
N LEU A 9 7.78 -57.75 -6.40
CA LEU A 9 6.94 -57.13 -5.34
C LEU A 9 7.69 -56.08 -4.54
N LEU A 10 9.00 -56.29 -4.24
CA LEU A 10 9.83 -55.29 -3.58
C LEU A 10 10.03 -54.04 -4.45
N PHE A 11 10.24 -54.22 -5.78
CA PHE A 11 10.42 -53.11 -6.72
C PHE A 11 9.15 -52.29 -6.91
N SER A 12 7.95 -52.92 -6.89
CA SER A 12 6.69 -52.21 -7.00
C SER A 12 6.36 -51.42 -5.71
N ALA A 13 6.78 -51.88 -4.54
CA ALA A 13 6.60 -51.16 -3.28
C ALA A 13 7.43 -49.88 -3.19
N ILE A 14 8.63 -49.86 -3.80
CA ILE A 14 9.49 -48.65 -3.86
C ILE A 14 8.91 -47.58 -4.79
N PHE A 15 8.18 -47.93 -5.83
CA PHE A 15 7.52 -46.98 -6.73
C PHE A 15 6.31 -46.29 -6.08
N MET A 16 5.65 -46.93 -5.13
CA MET A 16 4.49 -46.34 -4.43
C MET A 16 4.83 -45.22 -3.44
N THR A 17 6.08 -45.13 -2.98
CA THR A 17 6.49 -44.11 -2.01
C THR A 17 6.86 -42.76 -2.65
N SER A 18 6.99 -42.72 -3.98
CA SER A 18 7.46 -41.52 -4.71
C SER A 18 6.38 -40.47 -5.00
N PHE A 19 5.11 -40.74 -4.70
CA PHE A 19 3.99 -39.82 -4.96
C PHE A 19 3.43 -39.12 -3.72
N SER A 20 4.20 -38.98 -2.67
CA SER A 20 3.82 -38.07 -1.60
C SER A 20 4.06 -36.61 -2.07
N GLN A 21 3.24 -36.13 -2.97
CA GLN A 21 3.12 -34.70 -3.21
C GLN A 21 2.60 -34.05 -1.92
N LYS A 22 3.54 -33.52 -1.13
CA LYS A 22 3.16 -32.53 -0.13
C LYS A 22 2.50 -31.37 -0.89
N ASN A 23 1.18 -31.35 -0.96
CA ASN A 23 0.39 -30.17 -1.27
C ASN A 23 0.64 -29.14 -0.15
N GLY A 24 1.85 -28.56 -0.13
CA GLY A 24 2.20 -27.47 0.76
C GLY A 24 1.30 -26.31 0.40
N LYS A 25 0.46 -25.87 1.34
CA LYS A 25 -0.32 -24.65 1.18
C LYS A 25 0.66 -23.52 0.78
N LYS A 26 0.48 -22.93 -0.39
CA LYS A 26 1.26 -21.77 -0.81
C LYS A 26 0.71 -20.55 -0.08
N TYR A 27 1.49 -19.99 0.82
CA TYR A 27 1.16 -18.74 1.50
C TYR A 27 1.73 -17.58 0.69
N SER A 28 0.99 -16.47 0.65
CA SER A 28 1.43 -15.21 0.05
C SER A 28 1.48 -14.15 1.14
N ILE A 29 2.65 -13.60 1.37
CA ILE A 29 2.86 -12.54 2.37
C ILE A 29 2.61 -11.19 1.71
N ARG A 30 1.94 -10.28 2.42
CA ARG A 30 1.72 -8.88 2.01
C ARG A 30 2.05 -7.95 3.17
N THR A 31 2.60 -6.80 2.83
CA THR A 31 2.85 -5.75 3.83
C THR A 31 1.58 -4.92 4.01
N VAL A 32 1.21 -4.71 5.26
CA VAL A 32 0.25 -3.68 5.70
C VAL A 32 1.04 -2.66 6.50
N ALA A 33 0.86 -1.38 6.23
CA ALA A 33 1.60 -0.29 6.87
C ALA A 33 0.67 0.84 7.30
N PHE A 34 1.18 1.71 8.15
CA PHE A 34 0.64 3.02 8.44
C PHE A 34 1.78 4.04 8.34
N TYR A 35 1.54 5.19 7.72
CA TYR A 35 2.56 6.20 7.49
C TYR A 35 1.99 7.61 7.61
N ASN A 36 2.62 8.46 8.43
CA ASN A 36 2.29 9.88 8.53
C ASN A 36 2.96 10.63 7.36
N LEU A 37 2.19 11.40 6.59
CA LEU A 37 2.66 12.17 5.44
C LEU A 37 3.18 13.56 5.81
N GLU A 38 3.22 13.88 7.13
CA GLU A 38 3.82 15.11 7.67
C GLU A 38 3.25 16.38 7.00
N ASN A 39 1.94 16.57 7.06
CA ASN A 39 1.22 17.67 6.43
C ASN A 39 1.48 17.73 4.90
N LEU A 40 1.06 16.71 4.20
CA LEU A 40 1.08 16.71 2.73
C LEU A 40 -0.06 17.59 2.22
N PHE A 41 0.24 18.85 1.97
CA PHE A 41 -0.62 19.88 1.40
C PHE A 41 -0.18 20.24 0.00
N ASP A 42 -1.12 20.63 -0.86
CA ASP A 42 -0.80 21.16 -2.18
C ASP A 42 -0.43 22.67 -2.10
N THR A 43 -0.48 23.37 -3.19
CA THR A 43 -0.09 24.79 -3.28
C THR A 43 -1.27 25.73 -3.48
N ILE A 44 -2.51 25.19 -3.38
CA ILE A 44 -3.77 25.91 -3.61
C ILE A 44 -4.45 26.12 -2.25
N ASN A 45 -4.85 27.34 -1.95
CA ASN A 45 -5.54 27.68 -0.71
C ASN A 45 -7.00 27.19 -0.75
N ASP A 46 -7.42 26.38 0.22
CA ASP A 46 -8.83 26.04 0.42
C ASP A 46 -9.46 27.07 1.37
N VAL A 47 -10.20 28.02 0.80
CA VAL A 47 -10.86 29.10 1.56
C VAL A 47 -11.88 28.60 2.60
N THR A 48 -12.21 27.32 2.61
CA THR A 48 -13.13 26.70 3.58
C THR A 48 -12.41 26.10 4.78
N LYS A 49 -11.09 26.04 4.76
CA LYS A 49 -10.22 25.46 5.78
C LYS A 49 -9.19 26.50 6.26
N ASN A 50 -8.52 26.19 7.37
CA ASN A 50 -7.41 27.02 7.87
C ASN A 50 -6.07 26.44 7.39
N ASP A 51 -5.94 26.20 6.10
CA ASP A 51 -4.76 25.59 5.49
C ASP A 51 -3.63 26.58 5.21
N GLU A 52 -3.90 27.90 5.32
CA GLU A 52 -2.90 28.95 5.19
C GLU A 52 -1.72 28.80 6.17
N ALA A 53 -1.96 28.18 7.33
CA ALA A 53 -0.93 27.88 8.32
C ALA A 53 -0.15 26.62 8.02
N SER A 54 -0.41 25.94 6.88
CA SER A 54 0.39 24.78 6.48
C SER A 54 1.80 25.20 6.06
N PRO A 55 2.81 24.35 6.30
CA PRO A 55 4.21 24.71 6.01
C PRO A 55 4.48 25.13 4.56
N ILE A 56 3.70 24.58 3.61
CA ILE A 56 3.85 24.91 2.20
C ILE A 56 3.21 26.27 1.87
N MET A 57 2.09 26.59 2.52
CA MET A 57 1.40 27.86 2.28
C MET A 57 2.17 29.05 2.87
N GLU A 58 2.93 28.86 3.92
CA GLU A 58 3.82 29.88 4.50
C GLU A 58 5.01 30.24 3.61
N LEU A 59 5.36 29.41 2.63
CA LEU A 59 6.48 29.66 1.71
C LEU A 59 6.18 30.86 0.80
N LYS A 60 7.14 31.78 0.67
CA LYS A 60 7.04 32.96 -0.21
C LYS A 60 7.29 32.64 -1.69
N SER A 61 8.00 31.55 -1.99
CA SER A 61 8.38 31.17 -3.35
C SER A 61 8.65 29.67 -3.45
N ASN A 62 8.74 29.17 -4.67
CA ASN A 62 9.08 27.76 -4.98
C ASN A 62 8.13 26.70 -4.41
N LYS A 63 6.89 27.06 -4.04
CA LYS A 63 5.90 26.13 -3.48
C LYS A 63 5.77 24.86 -4.31
N SER A 64 5.57 24.99 -5.62
CA SER A 64 5.41 23.84 -6.52
C SER A 64 6.63 22.90 -6.48
N LYS A 65 7.86 23.46 -6.50
CA LYS A 65 9.07 22.64 -6.40
C LYS A 65 9.10 21.87 -5.07
N VAL A 66 8.82 22.55 -3.95
CA VAL A 66 8.83 21.94 -2.61
C VAL A 66 7.76 20.83 -2.53
N TYR A 67 6.58 21.06 -3.09
CA TYR A 67 5.50 20.08 -3.16
C TYR A 67 5.94 18.80 -3.89
N TRP A 68 6.45 18.95 -5.11
CA TRP A 68 6.84 17.78 -5.92
C TRP A 68 8.08 17.07 -5.35
N ASP A 69 9.02 17.80 -4.75
CA ASP A 69 10.14 17.19 -4.01
C ASP A 69 9.64 16.37 -2.82
N LYS A 70 8.58 16.81 -2.14
CA LYS A 70 7.94 16.09 -1.03
C LYS A 70 7.23 14.84 -1.53
N ILE A 71 6.42 14.95 -2.60
CA ILE A 71 5.80 13.80 -3.27
C ILE A 71 6.84 12.74 -3.66
N ASP A 72 7.96 13.15 -4.25
CA ASP A 72 9.02 12.23 -4.66
C ASP A 72 9.63 11.49 -3.47
N LYS A 73 9.96 12.21 -2.39
CA LYS A 73 10.54 11.63 -1.17
C LYS A 73 9.58 10.67 -0.46
N LEU A 74 8.33 11.09 -0.25
CA LEU A 74 7.31 10.28 0.41
C LEU A 74 7.03 9.00 -0.39
N SER A 75 6.79 9.13 -1.69
CA SER A 75 6.52 7.98 -2.56
C SER A 75 7.71 7.01 -2.65
N SER A 76 8.95 7.53 -2.69
CA SER A 76 10.18 6.71 -2.64
C SER A 76 10.29 5.95 -1.32
N THR A 77 9.94 6.57 -0.20
CA THR A 77 9.94 5.93 1.12
C THR A 77 8.89 4.85 1.20
N ILE A 78 7.65 5.15 0.83
CA ILE A 78 6.53 4.21 0.82
C ILE A 78 6.85 2.99 -0.06
N ALA A 79 7.45 3.21 -1.23
CA ALA A 79 7.80 2.13 -2.15
C ALA A 79 8.77 1.10 -1.54
N LYS A 80 9.54 1.48 -0.52
CA LYS A 80 10.54 0.63 0.14
C LYS A 80 9.99 -0.13 1.36
N ILE A 81 8.85 0.28 1.91
CA ILE A 81 8.28 -0.36 3.10
C ILE A 81 7.95 -1.84 2.79
N GLY A 82 8.59 -2.76 3.51
CA GLY A 82 8.38 -4.20 3.37
C GLY A 82 8.92 -4.82 2.06
N LEU A 83 9.58 -4.04 1.20
CA LEU A 83 10.05 -4.48 -0.12
C LEU A 83 10.96 -5.71 -0.03
N ASN A 84 11.83 -5.80 0.99
CA ASN A 84 12.74 -6.91 1.23
C ASN A 84 12.03 -8.22 1.64
N LYS A 85 10.75 -8.18 1.97
CA LYS A 85 9.95 -9.34 2.38
C LYS A 85 8.93 -9.76 1.33
N THR A 86 8.38 -8.80 0.58
CA THR A 86 7.25 -9.01 -0.32
C THR A 86 7.55 -8.72 -1.78
N ASN A 87 8.74 -8.16 -2.09
CA ASN A 87 9.16 -7.70 -3.43
C ASN A 87 8.20 -6.67 -4.05
N THR A 88 7.39 -6.00 -3.22
CA THR A 88 6.45 -4.96 -3.63
C THR A 88 6.27 -3.94 -2.50
N SER A 89 5.79 -2.75 -2.82
CA SER A 89 5.32 -1.76 -1.86
C SER A 89 4.19 -2.34 -1.01
N PRO A 90 3.79 -1.71 0.11
CA PRO A 90 2.70 -2.18 0.95
C PRO A 90 1.44 -2.47 0.13
N ALA A 91 0.79 -3.59 0.40
CA ALA A 91 -0.46 -3.95 -0.28
C ALA A 91 -1.65 -3.13 0.24
N ILE A 92 -1.58 -2.73 1.52
CA ILE A 92 -2.47 -1.77 2.17
C ILE A 92 -1.61 -0.81 2.98
N ILE A 93 -1.94 0.48 2.93
CA ILE A 93 -1.30 1.51 3.74
C ILE A 93 -2.33 2.55 4.19
N GLY A 94 -2.49 2.70 5.50
CA GLY A 94 -3.14 3.85 6.10
C GLY A 94 -2.19 5.04 6.07
N VAL A 95 -2.69 6.19 5.70
CA VAL A 95 -1.94 7.45 5.71
C VAL A 95 -2.68 8.50 6.53
N SER A 96 -1.92 9.40 7.15
CA SER A 96 -2.44 10.54 7.90
C SER A 96 -1.73 11.82 7.53
N GLU A 97 -2.29 12.93 7.97
CA GLU A 97 -1.79 14.28 7.68
C GLU A 97 -1.73 14.56 6.18
N VAL A 98 -2.82 14.30 5.51
CA VAL A 98 -3.06 14.59 4.09
C VAL A 98 -4.16 15.63 3.98
N GLU A 99 -4.03 16.55 3.04
CA GLU A 99 -4.98 17.64 2.87
C GLU A 99 -6.27 17.19 2.15
N ASN A 100 -6.12 16.52 1.00
CA ASN A 100 -7.26 16.22 0.14
C ASN A 100 -6.99 15.03 -0.79
N LEU A 101 -8.00 14.67 -1.60
CA LEU A 101 -7.90 13.58 -2.56
C LEU A 101 -6.83 13.84 -3.64
N ASN A 102 -6.68 15.11 -4.10
CA ASN A 102 -5.77 15.43 -5.20
C ASN A 102 -4.31 15.13 -4.82
N VAL A 103 -3.88 15.49 -3.60
CA VAL A 103 -2.52 15.18 -3.14
C VAL A 103 -2.26 13.68 -3.03
N LEU A 104 -3.30 12.88 -2.74
CA LEU A 104 -3.19 11.42 -2.74
C LEU A 104 -3.08 10.85 -4.16
N GLU A 105 -3.81 11.43 -5.12
CA GLU A 105 -3.72 11.06 -6.53
C GLU A 105 -2.32 11.37 -7.07
N ASP A 106 -1.76 12.54 -6.78
CA ASP A 106 -0.38 12.89 -7.13
C ASP A 106 0.63 11.92 -6.51
N LEU A 107 0.43 11.55 -5.23
CA LEU A 107 1.30 10.62 -4.53
C LEU A 107 1.32 9.24 -5.21
N ILE A 108 0.15 8.65 -5.50
CA ILE A 108 0.08 7.32 -6.13
C ILE A 108 0.46 7.33 -7.61
N ALA A 109 0.30 8.47 -8.31
CA ALA A 109 0.73 8.65 -9.69
C ALA A 109 2.26 8.86 -9.83
N SER A 110 2.97 9.08 -8.71
CA SER A 110 4.41 9.29 -8.73
C SER A 110 5.18 8.13 -9.39
N LYS A 111 6.37 8.41 -9.93
CA LYS A 111 7.21 7.40 -10.60
C LYS A 111 7.54 6.18 -9.71
N HIS A 112 7.51 6.33 -8.37
CA HIS A 112 7.81 5.26 -7.43
C HIS A 112 6.63 4.33 -7.16
N LEU A 113 5.39 4.83 -7.23
CA LEU A 113 4.17 4.11 -6.85
C LEU A 113 3.25 3.76 -8.02
N ALA A 114 3.31 4.47 -9.15
CA ALA A 114 2.40 4.31 -10.28
C ALA A 114 2.25 2.85 -10.75
N LYS A 115 3.34 2.09 -10.78
CA LYS A 115 3.34 0.67 -11.18
C LYS A 115 2.52 -0.24 -10.26
N ASN A 116 2.23 0.20 -9.04
CA ASN A 116 1.51 -0.58 -8.03
C ASN A 116 0.00 -0.47 -8.15
N ASN A 117 -0.50 0.48 -8.95
CA ASN A 117 -1.92 0.70 -9.24
C ASN A 117 -2.77 0.75 -7.97
N TYR A 118 -2.47 1.73 -7.11
CA TYR A 118 -3.22 1.93 -5.87
C TYR A 118 -4.64 2.46 -6.16
N GLY A 119 -5.61 1.99 -5.36
CA GLY A 119 -6.89 2.65 -5.13
C GLY A 119 -6.82 3.48 -3.86
N ILE A 120 -7.69 4.46 -3.73
CA ILE A 120 -7.79 5.38 -2.60
C ILE A 120 -9.17 5.23 -1.97
N ILE A 121 -9.23 5.20 -0.64
CA ILE A 121 -10.43 5.46 0.15
C ILE A 121 -10.09 6.66 1.02
N HIS A 122 -10.80 7.77 0.81
CA HIS A 122 -10.59 9.04 1.48
C HIS A 122 -11.93 9.65 1.87
N TYR A 123 -11.95 10.34 2.97
CA TYR A 123 -13.06 11.15 3.45
C TYR A 123 -12.53 12.42 4.08
N ASP A 124 -13.20 13.53 3.79
CA ASP A 124 -12.92 14.78 4.47
C ASP A 124 -13.23 14.66 5.96
N SER A 125 -12.29 15.05 6.78
CA SER A 125 -12.45 15.08 8.22
C SER A 125 -13.09 16.41 8.68
N PRO A 126 -13.64 16.46 9.90
CA PRO A 126 -14.11 17.71 10.49
C PRO A 126 -12.97 18.61 11.01
N ASP A 127 -11.71 18.26 10.80
CA ASP A 127 -10.56 19.07 11.23
C ASP A 127 -10.54 20.39 10.46
N LYS A 128 -10.55 21.51 11.21
CA LYS A 128 -10.56 22.86 10.63
C LYS A 128 -9.29 23.20 9.85
N ARG A 129 -8.20 22.48 10.09
CA ARG A 129 -6.93 22.65 9.35
C ARG A 129 -6.95 21.98 7.99
N GLY A 130 -8.00 21.21 7.67
CA GLY A 130 -8.03 20.40 6.46
C GLY A 130 -7.05 19.21 6.50
N ILE A 131 -6.93 18.55 7.66
CA ILE A 131 -6.07 17.39 7.81
C ILE A 131 -6.90 16.13 7.87
N ASP A 132 -6.67 15.23 6.91
CA ASP A 132 -7.42 14.01 6.73
C ASP A 132 -6.59 12.75 6.95
N VAL A 133 -7.28 11.61 6.86
CA VAL A 133 -6.71 10.27 6.81
C VAL A 133 -7.22 9.55 5.58
N ALA A 134 -6.44 8.62 5.06
CA ALA A 134 -6.86 7.81 3.92
C ALA A 134 -6.32 6.39 4.00
N LEU A 135 -6.91 5.50 3.22
CA LEU A 135 -6.44 4.15 2.98
C LEU A 135 -6.07 4.01 1.50
N LEU A 136 -4.82 3.62 1.25
CA LEU A 136 -4.35 3.24 -0.08
C LEU A 136 -4.26 1.72 -0.15
N TYR A 137 -4.71 1.12 -1.25
CA TYR A 137 -4.69 -0.34 -1.44
C TYR A 137 -4.30 -0.71 -2.86
N GLN A 138 -3.49 -1.73 -3.04
CA GLN A 138 -3.17 -2.23 -4.38
C GLN A 138 -4.37 -2.97 -4.98
N LYS A 139 -4.95 -2.44 -6.06
CA LYS A 139 -6.12 -3.01 -6.77
C LYS A 139 -5.90 -4.44 -7.25
N LYS A 140 -4.65 -4.86 -7.43
CA LYS A 140 -4.28 -6.22 -7.78
C LYS A 140 -4.66 -7.25 -6.70
N TYR A 141 -4.70 -6.82 -5.43
CA TYR A 141 -4.86 -7.74 -4.29
C TYR A 141 -6.17 -7.51 -3.54
N PHE A 142 -6.74 -6.31 -3.63
CA PHE A 142 -7.91 -5.91 -2.84
C PHE A 142 -8.94 -5.19 -3.71
N ASN A 143 -10.19 -5.49 -3.44
CA ASN A 143 -11.35 -4.79 -3.99
C ASN A 143 -12.25 -4.43 -2.80
N PRO A 144 -12.38 -3.15 -2.42
CA PRO A 144 -13.27 -2.74 -1.34
C PRO A 144 -14.71 -3.11 -1.67
N ILE A 145 -15.39 -3.77 -0.74
CA ILE A 145 -16.81 -4.14 -0.87
C ILE A 145 -17.68 -3.05 -0.25
N TYR A 146 -17.23 -2.50 0.87
CA TYR A 146 -17.93 -1.46 1.62
C TYR A 146 -16.94 -0.64 2.43
N HIS A 147 -17.22 0.65 2.58
CA HIS A 147 -16.49 1.55 3.47
C HIS A 147 -17.37 2.74 3.84
N GLU A 148 -17.19 3.26 5.06
CA GLU A 148 -17.90 4.43 5.56
C GLU A 148 -17.04 5.19 6.57
N ALA A 149 -17.35 6.47 6.75
CA ALA A 149 -16.76 7.30 7.80
C ALA A 149 -17.70 7.37 9.00
N PHE A 150 -17.16 7.16 10.21
CA PHE A 150 -17.87 7.35 11.47
C PHE A 150 -17.44 8.67 12.11
N ASN A 151 -18.40 9.52 12.43
CA ASN A 151 -18.15 10.68 13.28
C ASN A 151 -18.33 10.22 14.74
N PRO A 152 -17.27 10.13 15.53
CA PRO A 152 -17.39 9.86 16.96
C PRO A 152 -18.16 11.02 17.60
N LYS A 153 -19.19 10.68 18.40
CA LYS A 153 -19.95 11.64 19.18
C LYS A 153 -19.15 12.11 20.37
#